data_32b84617f033cfb3210ea16351a534f3
#
_entry.id   32b84617f033cfb3210ea16351a534f3
#
_cell.length_a   1.000
_cell.length_b   1.000
_cell.length_c   1.000
_cell.angle_alpha   90.00
_cell.angle_beta   90.00
_cell.angle_gamma   90.00
#
_symmetry.space_group_name_H-M   'P 1'
#
loop_
_entity.id
_entity.type
_entity.pdbx_description
1 polymer ?
#
loop_
_entity_poly.entity_id
_entity_poly.type
_entity_poly.pdbx_seq_one_letter_code
_entity_poly.pdbx_strand_id
1 'polypeptide(L)'
;MSVLVAAALGIALGVVTGMPLGVVNVAVVDAAAAGRTRFAIGVGLGGAVADTVHAALAFVGVGRLVTSRPELVRVLAIGAAGLIVGYAVLAWRRREASRVATDDSSMLHGATTGFALTLPNPGALAAWVAVAASLWPDATIAQAIALAIGVGAGSAIWFALLARWVSRVRRDHKALVVIPRVALVALVGIAVFGVVRVM
;
A
#
# COMPACT_ATOMS: atom_id res chain seq x y z
N MET A 1 -11.17 21.57 -15.18
CA MET A 1 -10.66 20.27 -15.64
C MET A 1 -11.86 19.36 -15.90
N SER A 2 -11.87 18.55 -16.98
CA SER A 2 -12.93 17.56 -17.18
C SER A 2 -12.77 16.36 -16.23
N VAL A 3 -13.88 15.62 -15.97
CA VAL A 3 -13.88 14.41 -15.13
C VAL A 3 -12.97 13.32 -15.72
N LEU A 4 -12.92 13.21 -17.06
CA LEU A 4 -12.05 12.26 -17.75
C LEU A 4 -10.57 12.58 -17.55
N VAL A 5 -10.20 13.85 -17.61
CA VAL A 5 -8.81 14.29 -17.33
C VAL A 5 -8.47 14.04 -15.87
N ALA A 6 -9.41 14.25 -14.93
CA ALA A 6 -9.22 13.91 -13.53
C ALA A 6 -8.94 12.42 -13.32
N ALA A 7 -9.72 11.54 -13.96
CA ALA A 7 -9.50 10.11 -13.89
C ALA A 7 -8.12 9.69 -14.46
N ALA A 8 -7.74 10.23 -15.62
CA ALA A 8 -6.44 9.92 -16.24
C ALA A 8 -5.26 10.38 -15.37
N LEU A 9 -5.34 11.58 -14.78
CA LEU A 9 -4.35 12.09 -13.84
C LEU A 9 -4.31 11.25 -12.56
N GLY A 10 -5.47 10.82 -12.07
CA GLY A 10 -5.56 9.89 -10.94
C GLY A 10 -4.80 8.59 -11.23
N ILE A 11 -4.97 7.99 -12.43
CA ILE A 11 -4.23 6.79 -12.83
C ILE A 11 -2.72 7.04 -12.81
N ALA A 12 -2.27 8.13 -13.42
CA ALA A 12 -0.85 8.47 -13.43
C ALA A 12 -0.28 8.65 -12.01
N LEU A 13 -1.02 9.36 -11.13
CA LEU A 13 -0.65 9.53 -9.73
C LEU A 13 -0.59 8.19 -9.00
N GLY A 14 -1.58 7.32 -9.18
CA GLY A 14 -1.60 6.01 -8.54
C GLY A 14 -0.42 5.13 -8.94
N VAL A 15 -0.03 5.14 -10.22
CA VAL A 15 1.19 4.45 -10.66
C VAL A 15 2.43 5.06 -10.01
N VAL A 16 2.60 6.38 -10.06
CA VAL A 16 3.81 7.07 -9.55
C VAL A 16 3.93 6.92 -8.03
N THR A 17 2.84 7.08 -7.29
CA THR A 17 2.85 6.95 -5.83
C THR A 17 2.93 5.50 -5.34
N GLY A 18 2.53 4.55 -6.18
CA GLY A 18 2.71 3.12 -5.93
C GLY A 18 4.16 2.64 -6.04
N MET A 19 5.01 3.32 -6.82
CA MET A 19 6.41 2.90 -7.07
C MET A 19 7.34 2.94 -5.85
N PRO A 20 7.29 3.94 -4.95
CA PRO A 20 8.16 3.97 -3.78
C PRO A 20 7.97 2.73 -2.90
N LEU A 21 9.07 2.26 -2.30
CA LEU A 21 9.05 1.09 -1.41
C LEU A 21 8.21 1.37 -0.16
N GLY A 22 6.96 0.89 -0.19
CA GLY A 22 6.03 0.92 0.93
C GLY A 22 5.69 -0.50 1.40
N VAL A 23 4.88 -0.60 2.46
CA VAL A 23 4.46 -1.87 3.05
C VAL A 23 3.81 -2.82 2.04
N VAL A 24 2.99 -2.30 1.14
CA VAL A 24 2.31 -3.10 0.09
C VAL A 24 3.32 -3.64 -0.91
N ASN A 25 4.26 -2.82 -1.38
CA ASN A 25 5.31 -3.28 -2.31
C ASN A 25 6.11 -4.43 -1.71
N VAL A 26 6.51 -4.30 -0.44
CA VAL A 26 7.25 -5.35 0.26
C VAL A 26 6.42 -6.62 0.39
N ALA A 27 5.15 -6.51 0.78
CA ALA A 27 4.24 -7.64 0.91
C ALA A 27 3.97 -8.34 -0.43
N VAL A 28 3.82 -7.57 -1.52
CA VAL A 28 3.67 -8.09 -2.88
C VAL A 28 4.93 -8.83 -3.32
N VAL A 29 6.11 -8.22 -3.15
CA VAL A 29 7.41 -8.83 -3.52
C VAL A 29 7.65 -10.10 -2.71
N ASP A 30 7.42 -10.06 -1.39
CA ASP A 30 7.57 -11.21 -0.50
C ASP A 30 6.69 -12.39 -0.94
N ALA A 31 5.41 -12.13 -1.16
CA ALA A 31 4.45 -13.16 -1.55
C ALA A 31 4.74 -13.71 -2.95
N ALA A 32 5.05 -12.85 -3.93
CA ALA A 32 5.35 -13.25 -5.29
C ALA A 32 6.65 -14.06 -5.38
N ALA A 33 7.69 -13.64 -4.65
CA ALA A 33 8.96 -14.38 -4.55
C ALA A 33 8.79 -15.76 -3.91
N ALA A 34 7.83 -15.89 -2.97
CA ALA A 34 7.46 -17.19 -2.39
C ALA A 34 6.57 -18.05 -3.31
N GLY A 35 6.26 -17.59 -4.53
CA GLY A 35 5.40 -18.31 -5.50
C GLY A 35 3.91 -18.15 -5.27
N ARG A 36 3.48 -17.30 -4.33
CA ARG A 36 2.07 -17.02 -4.00
C ARG A 36 1.53 -15.85 -4.83
N THR A 37 1.60 -16.00 -6.16
CA THR A 37 1.29 -14.89 -7.09
C THR A 37 -0.14 -14.37 -6.96
N ARG A 38 -1.13 -15.26 -6.77
CA ARG A 38 -2.54 -14.86 -6.60
C ARG A 38 -2.73 -14.05 -5.32
N PHE A 39 -2.13 -14.47 -4.22
CA PHE A 39 -2.13 -13.73 -2.97
C PHE A 39 -1.41 -12.38 -3.12
N ALA A 40 -0.26 -12.34 -3.81
CA ALA A 40 0.49 -11.09 -4.05
C ALA A 40 -0.34 -10.07 -4.85
N ILE A 41 -1.04 -10.52 -5.91
CA ILE A 41 -1.97 -9.66 -6.66
C ILE A 41 -3.09 -9.18 -5.74
N GLY A 42 -3.65 -10.06 -4.92
CA GLY A 42 -4.65 -9.70 -3.90
C GLY A 42 -4.16 -8.60 -2.98
N VAL A 43 -2.96 -8.74 -2.39
CA VAL A 43 -2.34 -7.72 -1.53
C VAL A 43 -2.27 -6.36 -2.24
N GLY A 44 -1.83 -6.36 -3.50
CA GLY A 44 -1.78 -5.15 -4.31
C GLY A 44 -3.16 -4.52 -4.52
N LEU A 45 -4.18 -5.33 -4.83
CA LEU A 45 -5.55 -4.85 -5.02
C LEU A 45 -6.13 -4.27 -3.71
N GLY A 46 -5.90 -4.93 -2.58
CA GLY A 46 -6.33 -4.41 -1.28
C GLY A 46 -5.65 -3.08 -0.92
N GLY A 47 -4.35 -2.97 -1.18
CA GLY A 47 -3.62 -1.71 -1.06
C GLY A 47 -4.19 -0.61 -1.95
N ALA A 48 -4.50 -0.93 -3.21
CA ALA A 48 -5.08 0.00 -4.16
C ALA A 48 -6.48 0.50 -3.74
N VAL A 49 -7.31 -0.36 -3.13
CA VAL A 49 -8.59 0.06 -2.54
C VAL A 49 -8.37 1.02 -1.39
N ALA A 50 -7.39 0.76 -0.51
CA ALA A 50 -7.06 1.68 0.58
C ALA A 50 -6.51 3.02 0.06
N ASP A 51 -5.68 3.02 -1.00
CA ASP A 51 -5.21 4.24 -1.67
C ASP A 51 -6.38 5.04 -2.24
N THR A 52 -7.38 4.35 -2.84
CA THR A 52 -8.63 5.00 -3.30
C THR A 52 -9.34 5.71 -2.16
N VAL A 53 -9.47 5.05 -1.00
CA VAL A 53 -10.11 5.63 0.18
C VAL A 53 -9.33 6.84 0.69
N HIS A 54 -8.00 6.74 0.84
CA HIS A 54 -7.16 7.86 1.25
C HIS A 54 -7.24 9.04 0.29
N ALA A 55 -7.16 8.79 -1.01
CA ALA A 55 -7.28 9.81 -2.04
C ALA A 55 -8.67 10.47 -2.01
N ALA A 56 -9.76 9.68 -1.89
CA ALA A 56 -11.11 10.21 -1.78
C ALA A 56 -11.26 11.13 -0.57
N LEU A 57 -10.84 10.68 0.62
CA LEU A 57 -10.86 11.48 1.85
C LEU A 57 -10.05 12.77 1.70
N ALA A 58 -8.88 12.69 1.05
CA ALA A 58 -8.03 13.85 0.85
C ALA A 58 -8.64 14.86 -0.13
N PHE A 59 -9.09 14.42 -1.31
CA PHE A 59 -9.64 15.30 -2.34
C PHE A 59 -11.00 15.88 -1.98
N VAL A 60 -11.82 15.18 -1.17
CA VAL A 60 -13.08 15.71 -0.63
C VAL A 60 -12.84 16.66 0.58
N GLY A 61 -11.61 16.71 1.11
CA GLY A 61 -11.23 17.59 2.22
C GLY A 61 -11.40 16.99 3.61
N VAL A 62 -12.05 15.84 3.77
CA VAL A 62 -12.23 15.16 5.06
C VAL A 62 -10.89 14.71 5.65
N GLY A 63 -9.92 14.39 4.83
CA GLY A 63 -8.58 14.00 5.27
C GLY A 63 -7.89 15.04 6.16
N ARG A 64 -8.13 16.33 5.94
CA ARG A 64 -7.60 17.42 6.78
C ARG A 64 -8.13 17.35 8.21
N LEU A 65 -9.41 16.98 8.40
CA LEU A 65 -10.00 16.82 9.73
C LEU A 65 -9.33 15.71 10.52
N VAL A 66 -8.98 14.60 9.85
CA VAL A 66 -8.28 13.48 10.47
C VAL A 66 -6.85 13.87 10.83
N THR A 67 -6.11 14.47 9.89
CA THR A 67 -4.70 14.81 10.07
C THR A 67 -4.48 15.99 11.03
N SER A 68 -5.52 16.82 11.26
CA SER A 68 -5.48 17.90 12.26
C SER A 68 -5.72 17.44 13.71
N ARG A 69 -6.02 16.17 13.94
CA ARG A 69 -6.26 15.58 15.26
C ARG A 69 -5.07 14.74 15.71
N PRO A 70 -4.12 15.28 16.53
CA PRO A 70 -2.89 14.56 16.92
C PRO A 70 -3.16 13.21 17.57
N GLU A 71 -4.21 13.12 18.40
CA GLU A 71 -4.58 11.89 19.09
C GLU A 71 -5.04 10.80 18.12
N LEU A 72 -5.85 11.16 17.12
CA LEU A 72 -6.30 10.24 16.11
C LEU A 72 -5.13 9.76 15.23
N VAL A 73 -4.25 10.67 14.84
CA VAL A 73 -3.02 10.34 14.10
C VAL A 73 -2.14 9.39 14.90
N ARG A 74 -2.01 9.59 16.22
CA ARG A 74 -1.24 8.73 17.12
C ARG A 74 -1.83 7.32 17.19
N VAL A 75 -3.14 7.20 17.41
CA VAL A 75 -3.83 5.90 17.47
C VAL A 75 -3.69 5.14 16.15
N LEU A 76 -3.89 5.83 15.01
CA LEU A 76 -3.72 5.24 13.69
C LEU A 76 -2.27 4.80 13.43
N ALA A 77 -1.28 5.61 13.83
CA ALA A 77 0.13 5.28 13.66
C ALA A 77 0.53 4.03 14.47
N ILE A 78 0.07 3.93 15.73
CA ILE A 78 0.32 2.74 16.58
C ILE A 78 -0.37 1.51 15.98
N GLY A 79 -1.62 1.64 15.54
CA GLY A 79 -2.36 0.55 14.89
C GLY A 79 -1.68 0.06 13.60
N ALA A 80 -1.28 1.00 12.74
CA ALA A 80 -0.53 0.70 11.52
C ALA A 80 0.79 -0.01 11.81
N ALA A 81 1.56 0.50 12.79
CA ALA A 81 2.83 -0.11 13.21
C ALA A 81 2.62 -1.54 13.72
N GLY A 82 1.59 -1.78 14.54
CA GLY A 82 1.25 -3.11 15.03
C GLY A 82 0.93 -4.10 13.89
N LEU A 83 0.14 -3.67 12.89
CA LEU A 83 -0.17 -4.47 11.71
C LEU A 83 1.08 -4.77 10.85
N ILE A 84 1.93 -3.77 10.63
CA ILE A 84 3.17 -3.91 9.84
C ILE A 84 4.13 -4.88 10.52
N VAL A 85 4.35 -4.72 11.83
CA VAL A 85 5.22 -5.61 12.63
C VAL A 85 4.64 -7.02 12.66
N GLY A 86 3.34 -7.16 12.91
CA GLY A 86 2.64 -8.44 12.86
C GLY A 86 2.80 -9.15 11.51
N TYR A 87 2.59 -8.42 10.42
CA TYR A 87 2.84 -8.94 9.07
C TYR A 87 4.30 -9.39 8.88
N ALA A 88 5.26 -8.54 9.27
CA ALA A 88 6.68 -8.83 9.10
C ALA A 88 7.10 -10.09 9.87
N VAL A 89 6.63 -10.27 11.11
CA VAL A 89 6.90 -11.47 11.92
C VAL A 89 6.27 -12.72 11.27
N LEU A 90 5.03 -12.65 10.82
CA LEU A 90 4.37 -13.77 10.16
C LEU A 90 5.04 -14.14 8.84
N ALA A 91 5.42 -13.15 8.03
CA ALA A 91 6.13 -13.37 6.77
C ALA A 91 7.51 -14.00 7.01
N TRP A 92 8.23 -13.54 8.05
CA TRP A 92 9.52 -14.11 8.43
C TRP A 92 9.39 -15.57 8.85
N ARG A 93 8.47 -15.89 9.78
CA ARG A 93 8.23 -17.26 10.26
C ARG A 93 7.79 -18.20 9.14
N ARG A 94 6.95 -17.75 8.21
CA ARG A 94 6.54 -18.56 7.05
C ARG A 94 7.70 -18.90 6.14
N ARG A 95 8.67 -18.01 5.95
CA ARG A 95 9.88 -18.27 5.16
C ARG A 95 10.78 -19.34 5.77
N GLU A 96 10.83 -19.39 7.09
CA GLU A 96 11.59 -20.44 7.81
C GLU A 96 10.89 -21.80 7.74
N ALA A 97 9.55 -21.81 7.80
CA ALA A 97 8.75 -23.02 7.79
C ALA A 97 8.49 -23.62 6.38
N SER A 98 8.52 -22.80 5.32
CA SER A 98 8.08 -23.23 3.99
C SER A 98 9.22 -23.49 3.04
N ARG A 99 9.64 -24.76 2.96
CA ARG A 99 10.19 -25.33 1.73
C ARG A 99 9.10 -25.97 0.84
N VAL A 100 7.86 -25.99 1.29
CA VAL A 100 6.72 -26.53 0.54
C VAL A 100 5.61 -25.48 0.52
N ALA A 101 5.56 -24.70 -0.55
CA ALA A 101 4.46 -23.80 -0.79
C ALA A 101 3.25 -24.61 -1.26
N THR A 102 2.27 -24.80 -0.41
CA THR A 102 0.92 -25.15 -0.85
C THR A 102 0.28 -23.91 -1.49
N ASP A 103 -0.19 -24.05 -2.73
CA ASP A 103 -0.71 -22.99 -3.62
C ASP A 103 -2.11 -22.48 -3.18
N ASP A 104 -2.45 -22.56 -1.91
CA ASP A 104 -3.79 -22.26 -1.39
C ASP A 104 -3.92 -20.85 -0.78
N SER A 105 -3.21 -19.89 -1.32
CA SER A 105 -3.36 -18.50 -0.88
C SER A 105 -4.40 -17.76 -1.71
N SER A 106 -5.61 -17.69 -1.18
CA SER A 106 -6.74 -16.97 -1.76
C SER A 106 -6.38 -15.51 -2.08
N MET A 107 -6.74 -15.06 -3.28
CA MET A 107 -6.63 -13.65 -3.70
C MET A 107 -7.41 -12.71 -2.75
N LEU A 108 -8.56 -13.17 -2.22
CA LEU A 108 -9.35 -12.42 -1.26
C LEU A 108 -8.59 -12.22 0.06
N HIS A 109 -7.93 -13.26 0.57
CA HIS A 109 -7.09 -13.14 1.76
C HIS A 109 -5.93 -12.15 1.52
N GLY A 110 -5.35 -12.16 0.33
CA GLY A 110 -4.37 -11.13 -0.06
C GLY A 110 -4.97 -9.73 -0.01
N ALA A 111 -6.17 -9.54 -0.57
CA ALA A 111 -6.83 -8.24 -0.61
C ALA A 111 -7.14 -7.71 0.80
N THR A 112 -7.67 -8.54 1.68
CA THR A 112 -7.89 -8.13 3.08
C THR A 112 -6.58 -7.78 3.79
N THR A 113 -5.50 -8.53 3.53
CA THR A 113 -4.16 -8.22 4.08
C THR A 113 -3.64 -6.87 3.58
N GLY A 114 -3.66 -6.63 2.27
CA GLY A 114 -3.17 -5.37 1.70
C GLY A 114 -3.98 -4.17 2.16
N PHE A 115 -5.30 -4.30 2.23
CA PHE A 115 -6.18 -3.26 2.75
C PHE A 115 -5.88 -2.93 4.22
N ALA A 116 -5.77 -3.96 5.08
CA ALA A 116 -5.48 -3.79 6.49
C ALA A 116 -4.10 -3.18 6.76
N LEU A 117 -3.09 -3.49 5.93
CA LEU A 117 -1.75 -2.91 6.04
C LEU A 117 -1.69 -1.43 5.64
N THR A 118 -2.60 -0.99 4.76
CA THR A 118 -2.56 0.35 4.16
C THR A 118 -3.52 1.32 4.85
N LEU A 119 -4.76 0.91 5.08
CA LEU A 119 -5.84 1.81 5.50
C LEU A 119 -5.55 2.56 6.81
N PRO A 120 -5.00 1.96 7.87
CA PRO A 120 -4.74 2.67 9.12
C PRO A 120 -3.49 3.56 9.07
N ASN A 121 -2.79 3.65 7.93
CA ASN A 121 -1.55 4.41 7.82
C ASN A 121 -1.80 5.92 7.69
N PRO A 122 -1.60 6.72 8.78
CA PRO A 122 -1.85 8.15 8.73
C PRO A 122 -0.84 8.89 7.84
N GLY A 123 0.35 8.34 7.64
CA GLY A 123 1.35 8.91 6.74
C GLY A 123 0.91 8.86 5.28
N ALA A 124 0.25 7.78 4.87
CA ALA A 124 -0.33 7.69 3.52
C ALA A 124 -1.47 8.69 3.34
N LEU A 125 -2.38 8.81 4.32
CA LEU A 125 -3.44 9.81 4.29
C LEU A 125 -2.87 11.25 4.24
N ALA A 126 -1.86 11.56 5.07
CA ALA A 126 -1.22 12.87 5.09
C ALA A 126 -0.54 13.20 3.75
N ALA A 127 0.10 12.23 3.11
CA ALA A 127 0.69 12.40 1.78
C ALA A 127 -0.39 12.73 0.74
N TRP A 128 -1.52 12.03 0.75
CA TRP A 128 -2.64 12.33 -0.16
C TRP A 128 -3.27 13.69 0.12
N VAL A 129 -3.38 14.11 1.40
CA VAL A 129 -3.83 15.46 1.76
C VAL A 129 -2.90 16.53 1.20
N ALA A 130 -1.57 16.32 1.29
CA ALA A 130 -0.59 17.24 0.72
C ALA A 130 -0.70 17.31 -0.82
N VAL A 131 -0.87 16.18 -1.51
CA VAL A 131 -1.09 16.11 -2.96
C VAL A 131 -2.36 16.86 -3.35
N ALA A 132 -3.48 16.60 -2.67
CA ALA A 132 -4.75 17.27 -2.94
C ALA A 132 -4.66 18.79 -2.76
N ALA A 133 -4.05 19.24 -1.66
CA ALA A 133 -3.90 20.65 -1.36
C ALA A 133 -2.98 21.40 -2.36
N SER A 134 -1.95 20.70 -2.88
CA SER A 134 -0.97 21.30 -3.77
C SER A 134 -1.41 21.34 -5.23
N LEU A 135 -2.10 20.30 -5.69
CA LEU A 135 -2.39 20.13 -7.11
C LEU A 135 -3.83 20.50 -7.49
N TRP A 136 -4.80 20.25 -6.61
CA TRP A 136 -6.23 20.51 -6.89
C TRP A 136 -6.99 20.96 -5.64
N PRO A 137 -6.67 22.12 -5.07
CA PRO A 137 -7.35 22.63 -3.88
C PRO A 137 -8.86 22.87 -4.09
N ASP A 138 -9.25 23.16 -5.34
CA ASP A 138 -10.62 23.52 -5.74
C ASP A 138 -11.30 22.42 -6.58
N ALA A 139 -10.91 21.15 -6.39
CA ALA A 139 -11.56 20.05 -7.09
C ALA A 139 -13.04 19.96 -6.74
N THR A 140 -13.89 19.87 -7.76
CA THR A 140 -15.32 19.53 -7.52
C THR A 140 -15.44 18.10 -7.02
N ILE A 141 -16.56 17.76 -6.36
CA ILE A 141 -16.80 16.41 -5.84
C ILE A 141 -16.67 15.34 -6.95
N ALA A 142 -17.20 15.63 -8.15
CA ALA A 142 -17.11 14.72 -9.28
C ALA A 142 -15.63 14.50 -9.73
N GLN A 143 -14.82 15.55 -9.73
CA GLN A 143 -13.39 15.45 -10.03
C GLN A 143 -12.63 14.73 -8.93
N ALA A 144 -12.95 15.00 -7.66
CA ALA A 144 -12.35 14.33 -6.51
C ALA A 144 -12.59 12.81 -6.54
N ILE A 145 -13.82 12.38 -6.83
CA ILE A 145 -14.16 10.96 -6.97
C ILE A 145 -13.43 10.34 -8.17
N ALA A 146 -13.40 11.03 -9.31
CA ALA A 146 -12.70 10.54 -10.50
C ALA A 146 -11.19 10.40 -10.28
N LEU A 147 -10.56 11.39 -9.61
CA LEU A 147 -9.16 11.32 -9.18
C LEU A 147 -8.92 10.11 -8.28
N ALA A 148 -9.75 9.92 -7.26
CA ALA A 148 -9.60 8.83 -6.29
C ALA A 148 -9.74 7.44 -6.94
N ILE A 149 -10.74 7.25 -7.81
CA ILE A 149 -10.91 6.00 -8.57
C ILE A 149 -9.71 5.78 -9.50
N GLY A 150 -9.26 6.85 -10.17
CA GLY A 150 -8.05 6.80 -10.99
C GLY A 150 -6.82 6.37 -10.20
N VAL A 151 -6.61 6.94 -9.00
CA VAL A 151 -5.51 6.55 -8.09
C VAL A 151 -5.56 5.05 -7.80
N GLY A 152 -6.72 4.54 -7.39
CA GLY A 152 -6.87 3.11 -7.12
C GLY A 152 -6.57 2.24 -8.36
N ALA A 153 -7.05 2.65 -9.53
CA ALA A 153 -6.75 1.94 -10.78
C ALA A 153 -5.24 1.95 -11.09
N GLY A 154 -4.57 3.10 -10.95
CA GLY A 154 -3.12 3.21 -11.15
C GLY A 154 -2.31 2.38 -10.17
N SER A 155 -2.64 2.43 -8.88
CA SER A 155 -2.01 1.59 -7.84
C SER A 155 -2.23 0.10 -8.14
N ALA A 156 -3.44 -0.31 -8.53
CA ALA A 156 -3.76 -1.70 -8.88
C ALA A 156 -2.94 -2.19 -10.09
N ILE A 157 -2.81 -1.36 -11.13
CA ILE A 157 -1.97 -1.65 -12.30
C ILE A 157 -0.52 -1.87 -11.86
N TRP A 158 0.04 -0.94 -11.08
CA TRP A 158 1.41 -1.04 -10.60
C TRP A 158 1.64 -2.32 -9.81
N PHE A 159 0.83 -2.60 -8.80
CA PHE A 159 1.02 -3.78 -7.94
C PHE A 159 0.81 -5.09 -8.69
N ALA A 160 -0.13 -5.14 -9.64
CA ALA A 160 -0.33 -6.33 -10.48
C ALA A 160 0.87 -6.58 -11.40
N LEU A 161 1.45 -5.53 -11.98
CA LEU A 161 2.67 -5.62 -12.79
C LEU A 161 3.86 -6.07 -11.94
N LEU A 162 4.04 -5.48 -10.75
CA LEU A 162 5.10 -5.84 -9.80
C LEU A 162 4.99 -7.32 -9.39
N ALA A 163 3.80 -7.79 -9.01
CA ALA A 163 3.56 -9.17 -8.62
C ALA A 163 3.92 -10.14 -9.75
N ARG A 164 3.46 -9.83 -10.98
CA ARG A 164 3.76 -10.66 -12.17
C ARG A 164 5.23 -10.61 -12.55
N TRP A 165 5.88 -9.48 -12.42
CA TRP A 165 7.28 -9.33 -12.75
C TRP A 165 8.16 -10.14 -11.79
N VAL A 166 7.94 -9.99 -10.49
CA VAL A 166 8.67 -10.75 -9.46
C VAL A 166 8.44 -12.25 -9.61
N SER A 167 7.22 -12.69 -9.92
CA SER A 167 6.91 -14.12 -10.08
C SER A 167 7.61 -14.78 -11.28
N ARG A 168 8.10 -14.00 -12.25
CA ARG A 168 8.88 -14.49 -13.41
C ARG A 168 10.38 -14.59 -13.14
N VAL A 169 10.87 -13.95 -12.07
CA VAL A 169 12.29 -14.06 -11.71
C VAL A 169 12.57 -15.48 -11.20
N ARG A 170 13.69 -16.06 -11.61
CA ARG A 170 14.09 -17.42 -11.19
C ARG A 170 14.18 -17.48 -9.66
N ARG A 171 13.56 -18.49 -9.06
CA ARG A 171 13.44 -18.66 -7.59
C ARG A 171 14.80 -18.87 -6.89
N ASP A 172 15.82 -19.31 -7.62
CA ASP A 172 17.19 -19.50 -7.14
C ASP A 172 18.01 -18.20 -7.12
N HIS A 173 17.47 -17.09 -7.62
CA HIS A 173 18.18 -15.83 -7.65
C HIS A 173 18.36 -15.26 -6.25
N LYS A 174 19.62 -15.04 -5.83
CA LYS A 174 19.97 -14.55 -4.48
C LYS A 174 19.21 -13.27 -4.08
N ALA A 175 18.90 -12.39 -5.04
CA ALA A 175 18.14 -11.19 -4.81
C ALA A 175 16.72 -11.45 -4.24
N LEU A 176 16.03 -12.53 -4.66
CA LEU A 176 14.72 -12.90 -4.14
C LEU A 176 14.74 -13.38 -2.69
N VAL A 177 15.91 -13.74 -2.17
CA VAL A 177 16.10 -14.11 -0.76
C VAL A 177 16.48 -12.90 0.09
N VAL A 178 17.37 -12.06 -0.44
CA VAL A 178 17.93 -10.91 0.31
C VAL A 178 17.00 -9.71 0.31
N ILE A 179 16.49 -9.30 -0.86
CA ILE A 179 15.66 -8.10 -0.99
C ILE A 179 14.44 -8.13 -0.07
N PRO A 180 13.62 -9.19 0.00
CA PRO A 180 12.47 -9.21 0.89
C PRO A 180 12.85 -9.20 2.38
N ARG A 181 13.97 -9.81 2.77
CA ARG A 181 14.44 -9.77 4.18
C ARG A 181 14.84 -8.36 4.58
N VAL A 182 15.65 -7.71 3.76
CA VAL A 182 16.08 -6.32 3.98
C VAL A 182 14.86 -5.40 4.02
N ALA A 183 13.91 -5.61 3.10
CA ALA A 183 12.69 -4.83 3.03
C ALA A 183 11.79 -5.03 4.26
N LEU A 184 11.64 -6.26 4.80
CA LEU A 184 10.90 -6.51 6.04
C LEU A 184 11.55 -5.80 7.24
N VAL A 185 12.87 -5.84 7.35
CA VAL A 185 13.61 -5.10 8.39
C VAL A 185 13.41 -3.60 8.24
N ALA A 186 13.50 -3.08 7.03
CA ALA A 186 13.26 -1.66 6.75
C ALA A 186 11.82 -1.24 7.09
N LEU A 187 10.82 -2.09 6.82
CA LEU A 187 9.43 -1.84 7.21
C LEU A 187 9.24 -1.72 8.71
N VAL A 188 9.86 -2.60 9.48
CA VAL A 188 9.82 -2.52 10.94
C VAL A 188 10.47 -1.20 11.40
N GLY A 189 11.61 -0.82 10.81
CA GLY A 189 12.26 0.46 11.09
C GLY A 189 11.36 1.66 10.79
N ILE A 190 10.69 1.66 9.64
CA ILE A 190 9.74 2.72 9.25
C ILE A 190 8.54 2.77 10.23
N ALA A 191 8.00 1.61 10.62
CA ALA A 191 6.89 1.54 11.57
C ALA A 191 7.27 2.12 12.92
N VAL A 192 8.43 1.75 13.46
CA VAL A 192 8.96 2.30 14.73
C VAL A 192 9.20 3.80 14.60
N PHE A 193 9.85 4.26 13.53
CA PHE A 193 10.07 5.68 13.28
C PHE A 193 8.76 6.48 13.21
N GLY A 194 7.74 5.92 12.54
CA GLY A 194 6.42 6.53 12.45
C GLY A 194 5.74 6.72 13.82
N VAL A 195 5.89 5.75 14.73
CA VAL A 195 5.37 5.87 16.11
C VAL A 195 6.16 6.90 16.88
N VAL A 196 7.50 6.84 16.87
CA VAL A 196 8.37 7.79 17.62
C VAL A 196 8.11 9.24 17.20
N ARG A 197 7.81 9.48 15.92
CA ARG A 197 7.55 10.83 15.41
C ARG A 197 6.23 11.44 15.90
N VAL A 198 5.25 10.61 16.30
CA VAL A 198 3.91 11.08 16.74
C VAL A 198 3.71 11.01 18.26
N MET A 199 4.68 10.47 18.99
CA MET A 199 4.75 10.50 20.47
C MET A 199 5.40 11.78 20.94
#